data_b8e74c0b5d5c50274a5b20ab76daa329
#
_entry.id   b8e74c0b5d5c50274a5b20ab76daa329
#
_cell.length_a   1.000
_cell.length_b   1.000
_cell.length_c   1.000
_cell.angle_alpha   90.00
_cell.angle_beta   90.00
_cell.angle_gamma   90.00
#
_symmetry.space_group_name_H-M   'P 1'
#
loop_
_entity.id
_entity.type
_entity.pdbx_description
1 polymer ?
#
loop_
_entity_poly.entity_id
_entity_poly.type
_entity_poly.pdbx_seq_one_letter_code
_entity_poly.pdbx_strand_id
1 'polypeptide(L)'
;MPWWPYDSIGSMAAWSQAEYCSQRNTGRLPDDTFHVIRYESLVGDPEPVLRELCRFLDEDFDPAMLEPSEVRDVVPEKKIWHTNLNNAVSTDRVESWRKGLEPWELGLMETVLRRKLKRWDYAISGDGARPSPKLVAKYAKDAFERRSAMRKRWAEESRDAATSTMPMAARLTSRQLELAAHQPTSP
;
A
#
# COMPACT_ATOMS: atom_id res chain seq x y z
N MET A 1 -18.11 -7.31 7.64
CA MET A 1 -17.32 -6.12 8.02
C MET A 1 -16.83 -5.45 6.76
N PRO A 2 -16.92 -4.13 6.61
CA PRO A 2 -16.29 -3.48 5.47
C PRO A 2 -14.79 -3.75 5.53
N TRP A 3 -14.23 -4.20 4.45
CA TRP A 3 -12.82 -4.51 4.27
C TRP A 3 -11.91 -3.29 4.55
N TRP A 4 -12.46 -2.09 4.37
CA TRP A 4 -11.79 -0.83 4.61
C TRP A 4 -12.59 -0.02 5.64
N PRO A 5 -12.21 -0.06 6.93
CA PRO A 5 -13.02 0.50 8.02
C PRO A 5 -12.82 2.01 8.23
N TYR A 6 -12.11 2.69 7.34
CA TYR A 6 -11.72 4.07 7.60
C TYR A 6 -12.57 5.06 6.81
N ASP A 7 -12.97 6.14 7.51
CA ASP A 7 -13.39 7.36 6.85
C ASP A 7 -12.19 7.99 6.07
N SER A 8 -12.45 9.03 5.29
CA SER A 8 -11.43 9.70 4.48
C SER A 8 -10.24 10.16 5.31
N ILE A 9 -10.46 10.63 6.54
CA ILE A 9 -9.39 11.08 7.45
C ILE A 9 -8.53 9.91 7.90
N GLY A 10 -9.17 8.81 8.31
CA GLY A 10 -8.48 7.57 8.67
C GLY A 10 -7.68 6.98 7.50
N SER A 11 -8.20 7.09 6.28
CA SER A 11 -7.51 6.67 5.05
C SER A 11 -6.28 7.54 4.76
N MET A 12 -6.39 8.86 4.90
CA MET A 12 -5.26 9.79 4.79
C MET A 12 -4.16 9.48 5.82
N ALA A 13 -4.56 9.20 7.07
CA ALA A 13 -3.62 8.84 8.13
C ALA A 13 -2.95 7.48 7.87
N ALA A 14 -3.69 6.49 7.34
CA ALA A 14 -3.15 5.19 6.95
C ALA A 14 -2.15 5.32 5.82
N TRP A 15 -2.49 6.06 4.76
CA TRP A 15 -1.57 6.33 3.65
C TRP A 15 -0.31 7.07 4.12
N SER A 16 -0.47 8.08 4.98
CA SER A 16 0.65 8.81 5.58
C SER A 16 1.59 7.91 6.38
N GLN A 17 1.06 6.89 7.05
CA GLN A 17 1.86 5.89 7.76
C GLN A 17 2.58 4.95 6.80
N ALA A 18 1.89 4.44 5.79
CA ALA A 18 2.48 3.55 4.78
C ALA A 18 3.65 4.25 4.05
N GLU A 19 3.45 5.50 3.65
CA GLU A 19 4.48 6.32 3.03
C GLU A 19 5.69 6.53 3.97
N TYR A 20 5.45 6.79 5.24
CA TYR A 20 6.54 6.90 6.23
C TYR A 20 7.33 5.58 6.35
N CYS A 21 6.65 4.43 6.36
CA CYS A 21 7.32 3.13 6.40
C CYS A 21 8.14 2.88 5.14
N SER A 22 7.59 3.19 3.97
CA SER A 22 8.28 3.09 2.68
C SER A 22 9.57 3.91 2.68
N GLN A 23 9.48 5.20 3.02
CA GLN A 23 10.66 6.08 3.09
C GLN A 23 11.72 5.61 4.08
N ARG A 24 11.28 5.08 5.22
CA ARG A 24 12.20 4.53 6.21
C ARG A 24 12.91 3.28 5.70
N ASN A 25 12.19 2.43 5.00
CA ASN A 25 12.75 1.19 4.45
C ASN A 25 13.73 1.50 3.33
N THR A 26 13.38 2.35 2.39
CA THR A 26 14.27 2.80 1.31
C THR A 26 15.60 3.36 1.83
N GLY A 27 15.59 4.05 2.98
CA GLY A 27 16.82 4.62 3.56
C GLY A 27 17.60 3.70 4.50
N ARG A 28 17.12 2.47 4.76
CA ARG A 28 17.69 1.58 5.80
C ARG A 28 17.92 0.14 5.37
N LEU A 29 17.14 -0.33 4.43
CA LEU A 29 17.29 -1.68 3.89
C LEU A 29 18.24 -1.66 2.70
N PRO A 30 18.98 -2.74 2.47
CA PRO A 30 19.74 -2.92 1.23
C PRO A 30 18.83 -2.83 0.01
N ASP A 31 19.37 -2.37 -1.10
CA ASP A 31 18.62 -2.14 -2.35
C ASP A 31 18.05 -3.46 -2.95
N ASP A 32 18.63 -4.58 -2.60
CA ASP A 32 18.17 -5.93 -2.98
C ASP A 32 17.04 -6.48 -2.07
N THR A 33 16.67 -5.74 -1.02
CA THR A 33 15.67 -6.20 -0.03
C THR A 33 14.35 -5.47 -0.15
N PHE A 34 14.35 -4.24 -0.66
CA PHE A 34 13.17 -3.39 -0.69
C PHE A 34 13.14 -2.55 -1.96
N HIS A 35 12.12 -2.78 -2.77
CA HIS A 35 11.87 -2.05 -4.01
C HIS A 35 10.52 -1.32 -3.96
N VAL A 36 10.43 -0.14 -4.56
CA VAL A 36 9.21 0.67 -4.58
C VAL A 36 8.73 0.85 -6.01
N ILE A 37 7.53 0.39 -6.27
CA ILE A 37 6.86 0.56 -7.56
C ILE A 37 5.75 1.59 -7.42
N ARG A 38 5.70 2.55 -8.32
CA ARG A 38 4.58 3.48 -8.44
C ARG A 38 3.49 2.86 -9.30
N TYR A 39 2.27 2.91 -8.78
CA TYR A 39 1.10 2.43 -9.52
C TYR A 39 0.94 3.12 -10.87
N GLU A 40 1.09 4.44 -10.89
CA GLU A 40 0.95 5.24 -12.11
C GLU A 40 1.97 4.86 -13.19
N SER A 41 3.20 4.58 -12.78
CA SER A 41 4.25 4.11 -13.69
C SER A 41 3.93 2.71 -14.22
N LEU A 42 3.51 1.81 -13.32
CA LEU A 42 3.17 0.43 -13.68
C LEU A 42 2.01 0.35 -14.70
N VAL A 43 0.98 1.19 -14.55
CA VAL A 43 -0.16 1.15 -15.47
C VAL A 43 0.04 2.02 -16.71
N GLY A 44 0.91 3.03 -16.64
CA GLY A 44 1.22 3.93 -17.76
C GLY A 44 2.21 3.36 -18.76
N ASP A 45 3.22 2.66 -18.27
CA ASP A 45 4.24 1.98 -19.07
C ASP A 45 4.72 0.73 -18.33
N PRO A 46 3.98 -0.39 -18.43
CA PRO A 46 4.21 -1.57 -17.60
C PRO A 46 5.53 -2.30 -17.90
N GLU A 47 5.96 -2.35 -19.15
CA GLU A 47 7.11 -3.19 -19.53
C GLU A 47 8.41 -2.78 -18.82
N PRO A 48 8.87 -1.53 -18.84
CA PRO A 48 10.11 -1.15 -18.16
C PRO A 48 10.01 -1.35 -16.65
N VAL A 49 8.84 -1.11 -16.04
CA VAL A 49 8.62 -1.32 -14.60
C VAL A 49 8.69 -2.79 -14.23
N LEU A 50 8.07 -3.67 -15.02
CA LEU A 50 8.13 -5.12 -14.80
C LEU A 50 9.52 -5.68 -15.04
N ARG A 51 10.25 -5.19 -16.03
CA ARG A 51 11.67 -5.58 -16.25
C ARG A 51 12.56 -5.17 -15.08
N GLU A 52 12.31 -4.00 -14.49
CA GLU A 52 13.03 -3.56 -13.30
C GLU A 52 12.68 -4.41 -12.08
N LEU A 53 11.40 -4.76 -11.91
CA LEU A 53 10.94 -5.65 -10.86
C LEU A 53 11.56 -7.06 -11.00
N CYS A 54 11.58 -7.62 -12.20
CA CYS A 54 12.19 -8.94 -12.45
C CYS A 54 13.68 -8.93 -12.11
N ARG A 55 14.42 -7.87 -12.50
CA ARG A 55 15.83 -7.71 -12.11
C ARG A 55 16.01 -7.64 -10.58
N PHE A 56 15.11 -6.95 -9.88
CA PHE A 56 15.13 -6.88 -8.42
C PHE A 56 14.90 -8.25 -7.78
N LEU A 57 14.03 -9.08 -8.40
CA LEU A 57 13.69 -10.42 -7.91
C LEU A 57 14.69 -11.52 -8.36
N ASP A 58 15.67 -11.17 -9.18
CA ASP A 58 16.59 -12.12 -9.85
C ASP A 58 15.83 -13.14 -10.72
N GLU A 59 14.79 -12.65 -11.43
CA GLU A 59 13.93 -13.45 -12.30
C GLU A 59 13.97 -12.92 -13.74
N ASP A 60 13.71 -13.79 -14.69
CA ASP A 60 13.60 -13.41 -16.10
C ASP A 60 12.25 -12.74 -16.39
N PHE A 61 12.27 -11.71 -17.23
CA PHE A 61 11.04 -11.07 -17.69
C PHE A 61 10.34 -11.93 -18.75
N ASP A 62 9.07 -12.25 -18.51
CA ASP A 62 8.19 -12.90 -19.47
C ASP A 62 7.22 -11.87 -20.09
N PRO A 63 7.16 -11.72 -21.43
CA PRO A 63 6.18 -10.86 -22.09
C PRO A 63 4.71 -11.16 -21.73
N ALA A 64 4.38 -12.38 -21.32
CA ALA A 64 3.04 -12.75 -20.84
C ALA A 64 2.63 -11.95 -19.59
N MET A 65 3.57 -11.37 -18.84
CA MET A 65 3.27 -10.48 -17.71
C MET A 65 2.54 -9.20 -18.13
N LEU A 66 2.62 -8.82 -19.42
CA LEU A 66 1.89 -7.67 -19.98
C LEU A 66 0.43 -8.01 -20.32
N GLU A 67 0.09 -9.29 -20.36
CA GLU A 67 -1.21 -9.81 -20.76
C GLU A 67 -1.94 -10.51 -19.59
N PRO A 68 -2.26 -9.81 -18.49
CA PRO A 68 -2.82 -10.44 -17.28
C PRO A 68 -4.18 -11.12 -17.51
N SER A 69 -4.84 -10.83 -18.63
CA SER A 69 -6.11 -11.47 -19.01
C SER A 69 -6.00 -12.96 -19.32
N GLU A 70 -4.80 -13.46 -19.60
CA GLU A 70 -4.58 -14.88 -19.87
C GLU A 70 -4.49 -15.73 -18.59
N VAL A 71 -4.34 -15.11 -17.43
CA VAL A 71 -4.19 -15.77 -16.11
C VAL A 71 -5.55 -15.94 -15.41
N ARG A 72 -6.63 -16.15 -16.16
CA ARG A 72 -8.02 -16.15 -15.65
C ARG A 72 -8.33 -17.21 -14.58
N ASP A 73 -7.64 -18.33 -14.59
CA ASP A 73 -7.97 -19.49 -13.76
C ASP A 73 -7.43 -19.43 -12.33
N VAL A 74 -6.63 -18.40 -11.98
CA VAL A 74 -5.96 -18.33 -10.67
C VAL A 74 -6.81 -17.63 -9.61
N VAL A 75 -7.81 -16.84 -9.99
CA VAL A 75 -8.62 -16.05 -9.05
C VAL A 75 -9.99 -16.69 -8.85
N PRO A 76 -10.35 -17.09 -7.61
CA PRO A 76 -11.67 -17.64 -7.32
C PRO A 76 -12.78 -16.65 -7.71
N GLU A 77 -13.79 -17.12 -8.49
CA GLU A 77 -14.94 -16.33 -8.96
C GLU A 77 -15.74 -15.64 -7.84
N LYS A 78 -15.61 -16.10 -6.61
CA LYS A 78 -16.34 -15.56 -5.44
C LYS A 78 -15.83 -14.23 -4.90
N LYS A 79 -14.74 -13.68 -5.45
CA LYS A 79 -14.18 -12.40 -4.97
C LYS A 79 -14.72 -11.24 -5.80
N ILE A 80 -15.87 -10.72 -5.43
CA ILE A 80 -16.61 -9.62 -6.10
C ILE A 80 -15.73 -8.36 -6.36
N TRP A 81 -14.69 -8.12 -5.56
CA TRP A 81 -13.78 -6.98 -5.71
C TRP A 81 -12.65 -7.18 -6.75
N HIS A 82 -12.58 -8.35 -7.37
CA HIS A 82 -11.58 -8.67 -8.41
C HIS A 82 -12.15 -8.60 -9.83
N THR A 83 -13.27 -7.92 -10.04
CA THR A 83 -13.95 -7.82 -11.35
C THR A 83 -13.08 -7.23 -12.46
N ASN A 84 -12.03 -6.50 -12.12
CA ASN A 84 -11.15 -5.83 -13.09
C ASN A 84 -9.88 -6.63 -13.45
N LEU A 85 -9.67 -7.80 -12.84
CA LEU A 85 -8.47 -8.62 -13.12
C LEU A 85 -8.47 -9.21 -14.54
N ASN A 86 -9.64 -9.25 -15.17
CA ASN A 86 -9.80 -9.76 -16.54
C ASN A 86 -9.70 -8.66 -17.61
N ASN A 87 -9.48 -7.42 -17.20
CA ASN A 87 -9.36 -6.29 -18.13
C ASN A 87 -7.88 -6.03 -18.42
N ALA A 88 -7.61 -5.50 -19.60
CA ALA A 88 -6.28 -5.00 -19.93
C ALA A 88 -5.83 -3.94 -18.89
N VAL A 89 -4.54 -3.80 -18.70
CA VAL A 89 -3.98 -2.75 -17.87
C VAL A 89 -4.47 -1.39 -18.39
N SER A 90 -5.04 -0.58 -17.51
CA SER A 90 -5.65 0.71 -17.88
C SER A 90 -5.21 1.81 -16.92
N THR A 91 -5.02 3.00 -17.47
CA THR A 91 -4.75 4.23 -16.70
C THR A 91 -6.01 4.90 -16.14
N ASP A 92 -7.21 4.37 -16.40
CA ASP A 92 -8.50 4.98 -16.01
C ASP A 92 -8.65 5.23 -14.52
N ARG A 93 -7.90 4.47 -13.71
CA ARG A 93 -7.87 4.62 -12.25
C ARG A 93 -6.82 5.62 -11.76
N VAL A 94 -5.91 6.05 -12.63
CA VAL A 94 -4.94 7.08 -12.28
C VAL A 94 -5.70 8.36 -11.95
N GLU A 95 -5.39 8.95 -10.81
CA GLU A 95 -6.08 10.15 -10.29
C GLU A 95 -7.61 10.05 -10.13
N SER A 96 -8.22 8.85 -10.25
CA SER A 96 -9.67 8.68 -10.07
C SER A 96 -10.18 9.17 -8.73
N TRP A 97 -9.33 9.19 -7.70
CA TRP A 97 -9.62 9.72 -6.38
C TRP A 97 -10.02 11.21 -6.40
N ARG A 98 -9.52 12.00 -7.36
CA ARG A 98 -9.87 13.43 -7.50
C ARG A 98 -11.36 13.65 -7.76
N LYS A 99 -11.99 12.73 -8.51
CA LYS A 99 -13.42 12.80 -8.84
C LYS A 99 -14.32 12.31 -7.71
N GLY A 100 -13.77 11.54 -6.77
CA GLY A 100 -14.52 10.94 -5.68
C GLY A 100 -14.41 11.68 -4.35
N LEU A 101 -13.55 12.71 -4.26
CA LEU A 101 -13.38 13.47 -3.02
C LEU A 101 -14.31 14.70 -2.98
N GLU A 102 -14.92 14.90 -1.83
CA GLU A 102 -15.59 16.16 -1.52
C GLU A 102 -14.58 17.31 -1.40
N PRO A 103 -14.98 18.57 -1.66
CA PRO A 103 -14.06 19.72 -1.59
C PRO A 103 -13.33 19.85 -0.26
N TRP A 104 -13.96 19.50 0.85
CA TRP A 104 -13.33 19.54 2.18
C TRP A 104 -12.28 18.43 2.36
N GLU A 105 -12.52 17.25 1.78
CA GLU A 105 -11.58 16.12 1.82
C GLU A 105 -10.32 16.45 1.02
N LEU A 106 -10.50 16.99 -0.18
CA LEU A 106 -9.41 17.44 -1.03
C LEU A 106 -8.56 18.51 -0.32
N GLY A 107 -9.21 19.53 0.24
CA GLY A 107 -8.52 20.60 0.94
C GLY A 107 -7.78 20.12 2.20
N LEU A 108 -8.38 19.19 2.96
CA LEU A 108 -7.70 18.57 4.11
C LEU A 108 -6.49 17.75 3.64
N MET A 109 -6.66 16.89 2.65
CA MET A 109 -5.59 16.06 2.11
C MET A 109 -4.41 16.90 1.62
N GLU A 110 -4.66 17.90 0.78
CA GLU A 110 -3.64 18.80 0.26
C GLU A 110 -2.94 19.62 1.36
N THR A 111 -3.63 19.89 2.47
CA THR A 111 -3.05 20.58 3.61
C THR A 111 -2.15 19.67 4.44
N VAL A 112 -2.68 18.52 4.90
CA VAL A 112 -1.98 17.66 5.87
C VAL A 112 -0.94 16.74 5.22
N LEU A 113 -1.11 16.40 3.94
CA LEU A 113 -0.21 15.52 3.19
C LEU A 113 0.68 16.27 2.18
N ARG A 114 0.61 17.58 2.11
CA ARG A 114 1.28 18.42 1.09
C ARG A 114 2.72 18.01 0.77
N ARG A 115 3.54 17.79 1.80
CA ARG A 115 4.95 17.42 1.62
C ARG A 115 5.11 16.03 1.03
N LYS A 116 4.22 15.12 1.41
CA LYS A 116 4.24 13.72 0.96
C LYS A 116 3.74 13.63 -0.48
N LEU A 117 2.65 14.31 -0.81
CA LEU A 117 2.12 14.40 -2.17
C LEU A 117 3.18 14.94 -3.13
N LYS A 118 3.84 16.05 -2.78
CA LYS A 118 4.93 16.60 -3.59
C LYS A 118 6.13 15.67 -3.76
N ARG A 119 6.47 14.88 -2.74
CA ARG A 119 7.56 13.89 -2.83
C ARG A 119 7.29 12.83 -3.88
N TRP A 120 6.03 12.47 -4.05
CA TRP A 120 5.57 11.48 -5.02
C TRP A 120 5.06 12.11 -6.32
N ASP A 121 5.38 13.40 -6.57
CA ASP A 121 5.00 14.15 -7.76
C ASP A 121 3.50 14.27 -8.00
N TYR A 122 2.69 14.13 -6.93
CA TYR A 122 1.26 14.42 -7.03
C TYR A 122 1.04 15.93 -7.06
N ALA A 123 0.30 16.38 -8.08
CA ALA A 123 -0.05 17.79 -8.22
C ALA A 123 -0.97 18.25 -7.08
N ILE A 124 -0.70 19.44 -6.56
CA ILE A 124 -1.58 20.14 -5.61
C ILE A 124 -2.48 21.04 -6.45
N SER A 125 -3.78 20.75 -6.47
CA SER A 125 -4.73 21.53 -7.29
C SER A 125 -5.04 22.89 -6.66
N GLY A 126 -5.16 22.94 -5.35
CA GLY A 126 -5.62 24.12 -4.63
C GLY A 126 -7.15 24.32 -4.68
N ASP A 127 -7.88 23.40 -5.33
CA ASP A 127 -9.34 23.52 -5.53
C ASP A 127 -10.14 23.08 -4.30
N GLY A 128 -9.49 22.48 -3.32
CA GLY A 128 -10.13 22.01 -2.10
C GLY A 128 -10.53 23.16 -1.16
N ALA A 129 -11.62 22.96 -0.45
CA ALA A 129 -12.05 23.90 0.60
C ALA A 129 -11.03 23.94 1.76
N ARG A 130 -10.78 25.13 2.30
CA ARG A 130 -9.87 25.28 3.44
C ARG A 130 -10.37 24.43 4.62
N PRO A 131 -9.56 23.48 5.13
CA PRO A 131 -10.00 22.60 6.20
C PRO A 131 -10.18 23.38 7.52
N SER A 132 -11.19 23.00 8.29
CA SER A 132 -11.38 23.53 9.62
C SER A 132 -10.27 23.02 10.58
N PRO A 133 -9.92 23.79 11.62
CA PRO A 133 -8.96 23.34 12.64
C PRO A 133 -9.36 22.01 13.30
N LYS A 134 -10.66 21.76 13.43
CA LYS A 134 -11.21 20.50 13.98
C LYS A 134 -10.85 19.30 13.12
N LEU A 135 -10.95 19.41 11.80
CA LEU A 135 -10.60 18.33 10.87
C LEU A 135 -9.08 18.06 10.88
N VAL A 136 -8.27 19.12 10.91
CA VAL A 136 -6.81 18.98 11.03
C VAL A 136 -6.44 18.30 12.35
N ALA A 137 -7.07 18.67 13.46
CA ALA A 137 -6.84 18.03 14.76
C ALA A 137 -7.26 16.57 14.77
N LYS A 138 -8.39 16.22 14.15
CA LYS A 138 -8.83 14.81 14.00
C LYS A 138 -7.78 14.01 13.23
N TYR A 139 -7.33 14.50 12.08
CA TYR A 139 -6.25 13.85 11.32
C TYR A 139 -4.98 13.68 12.17
N ALA A 140 -4.56 14.73 12.88
CA ALA A 140 -3.35 14.68 13.71
C ALA A 140 -3.46 13.60 14.81
N LYS A 141 -4.62 13.48 15.43
CA LYS A 141 -4.91 12.42 16.41
C LYS A 141 -4.81 11.05 15.78
N ASP A 142 -5.51 10.79 14.68
CA ASP A 142 -5.52 9.49 14.00
C ASP A 142 -4.10 9.10 13.54
N ALA A 143 -3.36 10.05 12.98
CA ALA A 143 -1.98 9.85 12.56
C ALA A 143 -1.03 9.56 13.75
N PHE A 144 -1.24 10.22 14.88
CA PHE A 144 -0.47 9.98 16.10
C PHE A 144 -0.75 8.58 16.68
N GLU A 145 -2.03 8.21 16.81
CA GLU A 145 -2.44 6.91 17.34
C GLU A 145 -1.87 5.76 16.50
N ARG A 146 -1.98 5.86 15.18
CA ARG A 146 -1.39 4.89 14.25
C ARG A 146 0.12 4.77 14.39
N ARG A 147 0.81 5.90 14.47
CA ARG A 147 2.27 5.93 14.64
C ARG A 147 2.69 5.33 15.98
N SER A 148 1.94 5.60 17.03
CA SER A 148 2.19 5.05 18.36
C SER A 148 1.98 3.54 18.40
N ALA A 149 0.90 3.04 17.80
CA ALA A 149 0.64 1.61 17.69
C ALA A 149 1.74 0.89 16.88
N MET A 150 2.16 1.49 15.75
CA MET A 150 3.25 0.96 14.94
C MET A 150 4.56 0.88 15.71
N ARG A 151 4.93 1.94 16.47
CA ARG A 151 6.16 1.95 17.28
C ARG A 151 6.14 0.86 18.36
N LYS A 152 4.99 0.66 19.03
CA LYS A 152 4.81 -0.42 20.00
C LYS A 152 5.05 -1.78 19.34
N ARG A 153 4.41 -2.02 18.21
CA ARG A 153 4.58 -3.26 17.44
C ARG A 153 6.04 -3.51 17.05
N TRP A 154 6.74 -2.51 16.54
CA TRP A 154 8.15 -2.64 16.20
C TRP A 154 9.04 -2.91 17.42
N ALA A 155 8.72 -2.30 18.56
CA ALA A 155 9.43 -2.57 19.80
C ALA A 155 9.19 -4.00 20.33
N GLU A 156 7.99 -4.53 20.15
CA GLU A 156 7.63 -5.92 20.47
C GLU A 156 8.35 -6.88 19.51
N GLU A 157 8.23 -6.68 18.21
CA GLU A 157 8.91 -7.48 17.19
C GLU A 157 10.43 -7.48 17.36
N SER A 158 11.03 -6.34 17.72
CA SER A 158 12.47 -6.24 18.00
C SER A 158 12.88 -7.00 19.25
N ARG A 159 12.06 -7.01 20.30
CA ARG A 159 12.31 -7.80 21.53
C ARG A 159 12.21 -9.29 21.23
N ASP A 160 11.16 -9.72 20.53
CA ASP A 160 10.98 -11.11 20.13
C ASP A 160 12.10 -11.56 19.20
N ALA A 161 12.58 -10.68 18.33
CA ALA A 161 13.72 -10.94 17.47
C ALA A 161 15.02 -11.15 18.26
N ALA A 162 15.23 -10.38 19.33
CA ALA A 162 16.43 -10.49 20.18
C ALA A 162 16.42 -11.75 21.06
N THR A 163 15.23 -12.25 21.41
CA THR A 163 15.07 -13.44 22.28
C THR A 163 14.92 -14.74 21.50
N SER A 164 14.59 -14.69 20.20
CA SER A 164 14.37 -15.86 19.38
C SER A 164 15.67 -16.35 18.73
N THR A 165 15.95 -17.63 18.89
CA THR A 165 17.05 -18.32 18.22
C THR A 165 16.75 -18.70 16.77
N MET A 166 15.51 -18.48 16.29
CA MET A 166 15.11 -18.80 14.93
C MET A 166 15.49 -17.69 13.93
N PRO A 167 16.02 -18.02 12.74
CA PRO A 167 16.22 -17.08 11.66
C PRO A 167 14.90 -16.39 11.26
N MET A 168 14.97 -15.13 10.80
CA MET A 168 13.79 -14.35 10.40
C MET A 168 12.93 -15.06 9.34
N ALA A 169 13.56 -15.71 8.36
CA ALA A 169 12.87 -16.48 7.31
C ALA A 169 12.05 -17.65 7.91
N ALA A 170 12.58 -18.34 8.92
CA ALA A 170 11.87 -19.43 9.59
C ALA A 170 10.66 -18.94 10.40
N ARG A 171 10.72 -17.71 10.94
CA ARG A 171 9.58 -17.12 11.67
C ARG A 171 8.43 -16.72 10.73
N LEU A 172 8.72 -16.19 9.56
CA LEU A 172 7.70 -15.89 8.54
C LEU A 172 7.00 -17.18 8.10
N THR A 173 7.78 -18.24 7.90
CA THR A 173 7.25 -19.56 7.53
C THR A 173 6.38 -20.17 8.64
N SER A 174 6.79 -20.05 9.91
CA SER A 174 6.00 -20.54 11.06
C SER A 174 4.66 -19.81 11.15
N ARG A 175 4.63 -18.48 11.00
CA ARG A 175 3.39 -17.70 10.97
C ARG A 175 2.49 -18.04 9.77
N GLN A 176 3.08 -18.31 8.62
CA GLN A 176 2.34 -18.77 7.44
C GLN A 176 1.75 -20.16 7.68
N LEU A 177 2.48 -21.06 8.34
CA LEU A 177 1.99 -22.40 8.72
C LEU A 177 0.86 -22.32 9.76
N GLU A 178 0.95 -21.43 10.74
CA GLU A 178 -0.14 -21.17 11.71
C GLU A 178 -1.40 -20.66 11.00
N LEU A 179 -1.26 -19.72 10.06
CA LEU A 179 -2.37 -19.21 9.26
C LEU A 179 -2.97 -20.29 8.34
N ALA A 180 -2.14 -21.17 7.77
CA ALA A 180 -2.58 -22.28 6.95
C ALA A 180 -3.31 -23.37 7.78
N ALA A 181 -2.85 -23.63 9.01
CA ALA A 181 -3.47 -24.58 9.93
C ALA A 181 -4.85 -24.13 10.43
N HIS A 182 -5.17 -22.84 10.36
CA HIS A 182 -6.46 -22.28 10.76
C HIS A 182 -7.44 -22.08 9.58
N GLN A 183 -7.07 -22.50 8.36
CA GLN A 183 -8.02 -22.55 7.25
C GLN A 183 -8.91 -23.78 7.44
N PRO A 184 -10.25 -23.64 7.57
CA PRO A 184 -11.12 -24.79 7.62
C PRO A 184 -10.99 -25.55 6.30
N THR A 185 -10.63 -26.83 6.39
CA THR A 185 -10.73 -27.75 5.26
C THR A 185 -12.19 -27.76 4.82
N SER A 186 -12.46 -27.11 3.70
CA SER A 186 -13.78 -27.19 3.07
C SER A 186 -14.01 -28.64 2.59
N PRO A 187 -15.18 -29.22 2.86
CA PRO A 187 -15.54 -30.54 2.40
C PRO A 187 -15.70 -30.60 0.89
#